data_8f94ad22d3d37ba68dc666f9a66ada3a
#
_entry.id   8f94ad22d3d37ba68dc666f9a66ada3a
#
_cell.length_a   1.000
_cell.length_b   1.000
_cell.length_c   1.000
_cell.angle_alpha   90.00
_cell.angle_beta   90.00
_cell.angle_gamma   90.00
#
_symmetry.space_group_name_H-M   'P 1'
#
loop_
_entity.id
_entity.type
_entity.pdbx_description
1 polymer ?
#
loop_
_entity_poly.entity_id
_entity_poly.type
_entity_poly.pdbx_seq_one_letter_code
_entity_poly.pdbx_strand_id
1 'polypeptide(L)'
;MAAPARPSAEVGPDHRPPGQEAHPFVPVVVNHHRIDATDLAAWRTPRSDLVREAAPVADVDGTLVFGLVEGPFHEWERRVRVDADETTTGAAGGTARREEPTVDVTETVHFRLAVPVWGPLFSFALRRHLRSGSRTPGSMPWWSPPQVLDARAATVLSLLCVLGAFGGYLGTLITQTITYAARQFDASTTDQGTLLASVRIGVLVSLLVVSVADRRGRRAVLLAAIVGSAVITALGALAPGMVWLGTTQTFSRALTTVVALLIGIIAIEEMPSGARAFAVSVLAMTAALGAGACVANLLYADVAEGAWRVAYV
;
A
#
# COMPACT_ATOMS: atom_id res chain seq x y z
N MET A 1 -25.79 12.62 -50.72
CA MET A 1 -26.83 12.14 -49.79
C MET A 1 -26.22 12.20 -48.39
N ALA A 2 -26.45 13.31 -47.67
CA ALA A 2 -25.87 13.60 -46.37
C ALA A 2 -26.82 13.08 -45.28
N ALA A 3 -26.30 12.35 -44.31
CA ALA A 3 -27.02 11.84 -43.15
C ALA A 3 -27.28 12.98 -42.15
N PRO A 4 -28.44 13.03 -41.48
CA PRO A 4 -28.78 14.09 -40.56
C PRO A 4 -28.03 13.92 -39.21
N ALA A 5 -27.57 15.05 -38.65
CA ALA A 5 -26.98 15.20 -37.35
C ALA A 5 -27.99 14.82 -36.24
N ARG A 6 -27.54 14.05 -35.24
CA ARG A 6 -28.29 13.76 -34.02
C ARG A 6 -28.30 14.99 -33.11
N PRO A 7 -29.44 15.31 -32.47
CA PRO A 7 -29.52 16.43 -31.55
C PRO A 7 -28.75 16.12 -30.25
N SER A 8 -28.08 17.15 -29.75
CA SER A 8 -27.40 17.19 -28.46
C SER A 8 -28.44 16.99 -27.34
N ALA A 9 -28.21 16.00 -26.49
CA ALA A 9 -29.01 15.82 -25.29
C ALA A 9 -28.72 16.97 -24.32
N GLU A 10 -29.70 17.75 -24.02
CA GLU A 10 -29.72 18.71 -22.92
C GLU A 10 -29.49 17.96 -21.61
N VAL A 11 -28.37 18.26 -20.94
CA VAL A 11 -28.11 17.83 -19.56
C VAL A 11 -28.97 18.72 -18.66
N GLY A 12 -30.07 18.19 -18.19
CA GLY A 12 -30.91 18.83 -17.17
C GLY A 12 -30.17 18.90 -15.81
N PRO A 13 -30.47 19.93 -14.98
CA PRO A 13 -29.81 20.19 -13.73
C PRO A 13 -30.41 19.39 -12.58
N ASP A 14 -30.38 18.04 -12.60
CA ASP A 14 -30.79 17.26 -11.43
C ASP A 14 -30.33 15.80 -11.55
N HIS A 15 -29.01 15.60 -11.45
CA HIS A 15 -28.44 14.28 -11.17
C HIS A 15 -27.69 14.33 -9.83
N ARG A 16 -28.49 14.41 -8.75
CA ARG A 16 -28.03 13.85 -7.46
C ARG A 16 -28.13 12.33 -7.56
N PRO A 17 -27.06 11.58 -7.31
CA PRO A 17 -27.19 10.15 -7.13
C PRO A 17 -28.04 9.89 -5.87
N PRO A 18 -29.01 8.96 -5.92
CA PRO A 18 -29.88 8.65 -4.79
C PRO A 18 -29.06 8.05 -3.64
N GLY A 19 -29.20 8.63 -2.44
CA GLY A 19 -28.98 7.97 -1.16
C GLY A 19 -27.56 7.45 -0.93
N GLN A 20 -26.58 8.31 -0.73
CA GLN A 20 -25.42 7.93 0.07
C GLN A 20 -25.87 7.87 1.54
N GLU A 21 -26.40 6.72 1.95
CA GLU A 21 -26.47 6.34 3.35
C GLU A 21 -25.03 6.39 3.89
N ALA A 22 -24.83 7.14 4.97
CA ALA A 22 -23.57 7.20 5.68
C ALA A 22 -23.18 5.78 6.11
N HIS A 23 -22.24 5.15 5.40
CA HIS A 23 -21.71 3.86 5.81
C HIS A 23 -21.04 4.03 7.19
N PRO A 24 -21.41 3.24 8.21
CA PRO A 24 -21.03 3.47 9.63
C PRO A 24 -19.52 3.30 9.94
N PHE A 25 -18.67 3.08 8.93
CA PHE A 25 -17.23 2.81 9.10
C PHE A 25 -16.29 3.69 8.26
N VAL A 26 -16.75 4.82 7.73
CA VAL A 26 -15.85 5.76 7.06
C VAL A 26 -15.07 6.53 8.12
N PRO A 27 -13.73 6.41 8.20
CA PRO A 27 -12.98 7.15 9.18
C PRO A 27 -13.12 8.65 8.94
N VAL A 28 -13.52 9.35 9.99
CA VAL A 28 -13.69 10.81 9.98
C VAL A 28 -12.54 11.44 10.77
N VAL A 29 -11.94 12.47 10.20
CA VAL A 29 -10.99 13.35 10.89
C VAL A 29 -11.59 14.74 10.95
N VAL A 30 -11.79 15.25 12.14
CA VAL A 30 -12.24 16.62 12.38
C VAL A 30 -11.09 17.41 12.98
N ASN A 31 -10.75 18.52 12.38
CA ASN A 31 -9.69 19.41 12.82
C ASN A 31 -10.26 20.83 12.97
N HIS A 32 -9.87 21.50 14.05
CA HIS A 32 -10.16 22.90 14.26
C HIS A 32 -8.83 23.67 14.19
N HIS A 33 -8.75 24.64 13.33
CA HIS A 33 -7.55 25.43 13.11
C HIS A 33 -7.88 26.92 13.26
N ARG A 34 -7.06 27.60 14.05
CA ARG A 34 -7.04 29.05 14.06
C ARG A 34 -5.92 29.50 13.15
N ILE A 35 -6.28 30.20 12.09
CA ILE A 35 -5.36 30.59 11.00
C ILE A 35 -5.40 32.10 10.80
N ASP A 36 -4.34 32.65 10.24
CA ASP A 36 -4.32 34.03 9.82
C ASP A 36 -5.21 34.23 8.58
N ALA A 37 -5.90 35.34 8.51
CA ALA A 37 -6.82 35.61 7.40
C ALA A 37 -6.11 35.56 6.02
N THR A 38 -4.81 35.78 5.97
CA THR A 38 -3.97 35.66 4.78
C THR A 38 -3.87 34.22 4.28
N ASP A 39 -3.93 33.26 5.17
CA ASP A 39 -3.79 31.83 4.85
C ASP A 39 -5.14 31.17 4.43
N LEU A 40 -6.25 31.90 4.62
CA LEU A 40 -7.59 31.38 4.30
C LEU A 40 -7.73 30.93 2.84
N ALA A 41 -7.03 31.59 1.92
CA ALA A 41 -7.02 31.23 0.51
C ALA A 41 -6.49 29.80 0.28
N ALA A 42 -5.47 29.37 1.04
CA ALA A 42 -4.92 28.02 0.95
C ALA A 42 -5.92 26.94 1.41
N TRP A 43 -6.82 27.28 2.36
CA TRP A 43 -7.85 26.37 2.84
C TRP A 43 -9.03 26.23 1.87
N ARG A 44 -9.25 27.24 1.04
CA ARG A 44 -10.27 27.26 -0.01
C ARG A 44 -9.81 26.67 -1.34
N THR A 45 -8.55 26.34 -1.48
CA THR A 45 -8.01 25.69 -2.68
C THR A 45 -8.09 24.17 -2.58
N PRO A 46 -8.31 23.46 -3.71
CA PRO A 46 -8.21 22.01 -3.76
C PRO A 46 -6.82 21.50 -3.35
N ARG A 47 -6.76 20.38 -2.64
CA ARG A 47 -5.48 19.71 -2.35
C ARG A 47 -4.91 19.04 -3.60
N SER A 48 -3.58 19.06 -3.69
CA SER A 48 -2.82 18.41 -4.76
C SER A 48 -1.61 17.65 -4.23
N ASP A 49 -1.64 17.29 -2.95
CA ASP A 49 -0.58 16.53 -2.26
C ASP A 49 -0.82 15.01 -2.35
N LEU A 50 -1.46 14.41 -1.35
CA LEU A 50 -1.83 12.99 -1.29
C LEU A 50 -3.02 12.62 -2.17
N VAL A 51 -3.83 13.61 -2.48
CA VAL A 51 -5.06 13.49 -3.23
C VAL A 51 -5.17 14.70 -4.16
N ARG A 52 -5.67 14.48 -5.37
CA ARG A 52 -6.09 15.56 -6.24
C ARG A 52 -7.58 15.75 -6.04
N GLU A 53 -7.97 16.91 -5.50
CA GLU A 53 -9.36 17.27 -5.26
C GLU A 53 -9.97 18.01 -6.45
N ALA A 54 -11.28 17.86 -6.60
CA ALA A 54 -12.08 18.67 -7.51
C ALA A 54 -12.21 20.11 -7.01
N ALA A 55 -12.59 21.01 -7.90
CA ALA A 55 -13.00 22.35 -7.51
C ALA A 55 -14.11 22.27 -6.46
N PRO A 56 -14.10 23.15 -5.43
CA PRO A 56 -15.09 23.08 -4.38
C PRO A 56 -16.48 23.43 -4.86
N VAL A 57 -17.46 22.73 -4.29
CA VAL A 57 -18.88 23.09 -4.42
C VAL A 57 -19.31 23.67 -3.08
N ALA A 58 -19.95 24.83 -3.09
CA ALA A 58 -20.51 25.40 -1.87
C ALA A 58 -21.81 24.67 -1.51
N ASP A 59 -21.90 24.22 -0.28
CA ASP A 59 -23.13 23.68 0.32
C ASP A 59 -24.05 24.83 0.76
N VAL A 60 -25.30 24.50 1.11
CA VAL A 60 -26.35 25.46 1.54
C VAL A 60 -25.88 26.34 2.70
N ASP A 61 -25.02 25.80 3.59
CA ASP A 61 -24.48 26.52 4.76
C ASP A 61 -23.18 27.29 4.47
N GLY A 62 -22.79 27.45 3.21
CA GLY A 62 -21.53 28.11 2.83
C GLY A 62 -20.27 27.25 3.11
N THR A 63 -20.42 25.98 3.51
CA THR A 63 -19.35 25.02 3.65
C THR A 63 -18.83 24.63 2.27
N LEU A 64 -17.51 24.66 2.10
CA LEU A 64 -16.86 24.21 0.85
C LEU A 64 -16.65 22.70 0.90
N VAL A 65 -17.17 21.99 -0.10
CA VAL A 65 -17.06 20.54 -0.23
C VAL A 65 -16.13 20.22 -1.40
N PHE A 66 -15.09 19.45 -1.13
CA PHE A 66 -14.10 19.00 -2.10
C PHE A 66 -14.23 17.48 -2.27
N GLY A 67 -14.42 17.07 -3.52
CA GLY A 67 -14.51 15.65 -3.90
C GLY A 67 -13.20 15.09 -4.43
N LEU A 68 -13.14 13.78 -4.63
CA LEU A 68 -12.01 13.05 -5.21
C LEU A 68 -11.96 13.24 -6.72
N VAL A 69 -10.78 13.60 -7.24
CA VAL A 69 -10.43 13.47 -8.67
C VAL A 69 -9.47 12.30 -8.86
N GLU A 70 -8.40 12.25 -8.06
CA GLU A 70 -7.37 11.21 -8.15
C GLU A 70 -6.73 11.02 -6.78
N GLY A 71 -6.51 9.76 -6.39
CA GLY A 71 -5.90 9.45 -5.09
C GLY A 71 -6.02 7.98 -4.72
N PRO A 72 -5.27 7.52 -3.71
CA PRO A 72 -5.31 6.14 -3.23
C PRO A 72 -6.55 5.85 -2.37
N PHE A 73 -7.70 6.38 -2.77
CA PHE A 73 -8.95 6.32 -2.02
C PHE A 73 -10.07 5.78 -2.88
N HIS A 74 -10.95 4.99 -2.27
CA HIS A 74 -12.26 4.65 -2.83
C HIS A 74 -13.26 5.78 -2.63
N GLU A 75 -13.13 6.49 -1.50
CA GLU A 75 -13.97 7.61 -1.13
C GLU A 75 -13.10 8.68 -0.47
N TRP A 76 -13.34 9.91 -0.85
CA TRP A 76 -12.72 11.08 -0.26
C TRP A 76 -13.66 12.26 -0.36
N GLU A 77 -13.93 12.89 0.77
CA GLU A 77 -14.69 14.11 0.87
C GLU A 77 -14.09 14.98 1.96
N ARG A 78 -13.73 16.19 1.61
CA ARG A 78 -13.24 17.19 2.55
C ARG A 78 -14.21 18.36 2.60
N ARG A 79 -14.69 18.67 3.79
CA ARG A 79 -15.55 19.81 4.09
C ARG A 79 -14.76 20.86 4.85
N VAL A 80 -14.84 22.09 4.40
CA VAL A 80 -14.18 23.23 5.03
C VAL A 80 -15.24 24.26 5.35
N ARG A 81 -15.44 24.48 6.66
CA ARG A 81 -16.33 25.51 7.18
C ARG A 81 -15.45 26.60 7.80
N VAL A 82 -15.75 27.83 7.43
CA VAL A 82 -15.11 29.01 8.01
C VAL A 82 -16.10 29.58 9.04
N ASP A 83 -15.76 29.46 10.30
CA ASP A 83 -16.53 30.06 11.35
C ASP A 83 -16.08 31.54 11.43
N ALA A 84 -16.92 32.42 10.93
CA ALA A 84 -16.67 33.86 11.03
C ALA A 84 -16.83 34.25 12.50
N ASP A 85 -15.71 34.30 13.21
CA ASP A 85 -15.71 34.91 14.52
C ASP A 85 -15.98 36.40 14.34
N GLU A 86 -16.98 36.89 15.05
CA GLU A 86 -17.26 38.33 15.11
C GLU A 86 -15.98 39.02 15.55
N THR A 87 -15.41 39.79 14.65
CA THR A 87 -14.30 40.66 14.92
C THR A 87 -14.55 41.32 16.28
N THR A 88 -13.82 40.91 17.30
CA THR A 88 -13.80 41.63 18.57
C THR A 88 -13.17 42.99 18.26
N THR A 89 -14.01 43.92 17.88
CA THR A 89 -13.67 45.32 17.78
C THR A 89 -13.40 45.78 19.23
N GLY A 90 -12.22 45.44 19.73
CA GLY A 90 -11.71 45.94 21.01
C GLY A 90 -11.56 47.43 20.92
N ALA A 91 -12.45 48.13 21.59
CA ALA A 91 -12.41 49.57 21.75
C ALA A 91 -11.10 50.03 22.38
N ALA A 92 -10.51 50.98 21.72
CA ALA A 92 -9.71 52.13 22.25
C ALA A 92 -8.65 51.90 23.34
N GLY A 93 -7.41 52.19 22.98
CA GLY A 93 -6.44 52.81 23.91
C GLY A 93 -5.24 51.93 24.26
N GLY A 94 -4.18 52.06 23.47
CA GLY A 94 -2.87 51.51 23.81
C GLY A 94 -2.10 51.11 22.54
N THR A 95 -0.83 51.36 22.50
CA THR A 95 0.12 50.97 21.45
C THR A 95 0.13 49.46 21.27
N ALA A 96 -0.90 48.92 20.66
CA ALA A 96 -1.07 47.50 20.38
C ALA A 96 -0.44 47.13 19.04
N ARG A 97 0.51 46.22 19.08
CA ARG A 97 0.95 45.41 17.96
C ARG A 97 -0.31 45.00 17.19
N ARG A 98 -0.40 45.32 15.89
CA ARG A 98 -1.48 44.92 15.03
C ARG A 98 -1.53 43.39 15.06
N GLU A 99 -2.42 42.81 15.85
CA GLU A 99 -2.74 41.38 15.74
C GLU A 99 -3.44 41.21 14.39
N GLU A 100 -2.87 40.39 13.53
CA GLU A 100 -3.50 40.02 12.26
C GLU A 100 -4.83 39.33 12.56
N PRO A 101 -5.89 39.60 11.80
CA PRO A 101 -7.20 38.97 12.07
C PRO A 101 -7.08 37.47 11.88
N THR A 102 -7.33 36.73 12.95
CA THR A 102 -7.38 35.26 12.92
C THR A 102 -8.80 34.77 12.63
N VAL A 103 -8.91 33.65 11.93
CA VAL A 103 -10.16 33.02 11.54
C VAL A 103 -10.15 31.57 11.99
N ASP A 104 -11.24 31.14 12.61
CA ASP A 104 -11.41 29.72 12.97
C ASP A 104 -11.96 28.94 11.80
N VAL A 105 -11.28 27.85 11.43
CA VAL A 105 -11.63 26.97 10.33
C VAL A 105 -11.83 25.56 10.85
N THR A 106 -13.01 25.02 10.58
CA THR A 106 -13.32 23.61 10.88
C THR A 106 -13.18 22.80 9.58
N GLU A 107 -12.27 21.84 9.58
CA GLU A 107 -12.05 20.88 8.49
C GLU A 107 -12.54 19.50 8.89
N THR A 108 -13.43 18.92 8.10
CA THR A 108 -13.88 17.54 8.27
C THR A 108 -13.49 16.73 7.03
N VAL A 109 -12.76 15.63 7.21
CA VAL A 109 -12.31 14.75 6.14
C VAL A 109 -12.89 13.36 6.34
N HIS A 110 -13.67 12.92 5.37
CA HIS A 110 -14.19 11.56 5.24
C HIS A 110 -13.36 10.83 4.20
N PHE A 111 -12.82 9.64 4.52
CA PHE A 111 -12.03 8.91 3.55
C PHE A 111 -12.12 7.40 3.73
N ARG A 112 -11.98 6.67 2.61
CA ARG A 112 -11.81 5.21 2.58
C ARG A 112 -10.62 4.87 1.69
N LEU A 113 -9.54 4.37 2.31
CA LEU A 113 -8.32 4.00 1.60
C LEU A 113 -8.54 2.80 0.67
N ALA A 114 -7.94 2.87 -0.52
CA ALA A 114 -7.86 1.78 -1.49
C ALA A 114 -6.61 0.91 -1.26
N VAL A 115 -6.26 0.67 0.02
CA VAL A 115 -5.04 -0.05 0.44
C VAL A 115 -5.47 -1.24 1.30
N PRO A 116 -5.85 -2.39 0.69
CA PRO A 116 -6.22 -3.59 1.44
C PRO A 116 -5.03 -4.10 2.27
N VAL A 117 -5.30 -4.78 3.39
CA VAL A 117 -4.33 -5.34 4.33
C VAL A 117 -3.52 -4.28 5.08
N TRP A 118 -2.87 -3.35 4.41
CA TRP A 118 -2.03 -2.30 5.00
C TRP A 118 -2.83 -1.05 5.43
N GLY A 119 -4.14 -1.05 5.18
CA GLY A 119 -5.05 0.07 5.50
C GLY A 119 -4.93 0.60 6.92
N PRO A 120 -4.88 -0.23 7.99
CA PRO A 120 -4.73 0.25 9.36
C PRO A 120 -3.44 1.05 9.59
N LEU A 121 -2.32 0.59 9.02
CA LEU A 121 -1.02 1.27 9.12
C LEU A 121 -1.04 2.62 8.40
N PHE A 122 -1.51 2.64 7.15
CA PHE A 122 -1.58 3.86 6.35
C PHE A 122 -2.64 4.84 6.86
N SER A 123 -3.77 4.36 7.40
CA SER A 123 -4.79 5.24 7.99
C SER A 123 -4.26 5.97 9.22
N PHE A 124 -3.39 5.35 10.02
CA PHE A 124 -2.74 6.01 11.14
C PHE A 124 -1.81 7.15 10.68
N ALA A 125 -0.94 6.86 9.71
CA ALA A 125 -0.02 7.86 9.13
C ALA A 125 -0.78 9.01 8.47
N LEU A 126 -1.85 8.70 7.72
CA LEU A 126 -2.71 9.68 7.07
C LEU A 126 -3.43 10.57 8.09
N ARG A 127 -4.05 10.00 9.12
CA ARG A 127 -4.71 10.77 10.18
C ARG A 127 -3.73 11.70 10.90
N ARG A 128 -2.52 11.22 11.18
CA ARG A 128 -1.48 12.05 11.77
C ARG A 128 -1.11 13.23 10.85
N HIS A 129 -0.97 12.96 9.54
CA HIS A 129 -0.68 14.00 8.56
C HIS A 129 -1.82 15.02 8.43
N LEU A 130 -3.06 14.56 8.36
CA LEU A 130 -4.24 15.44 8.29
C LEU A 130 -4.37 16.34 9.53
N ARG A 131 -4.04 15.81 10.71
CA ARG A 131 -4.06 16.58 11.97
C ARG A 131 -2.94 17.60 12.09
N SER A 132 -1.82 17.41 11.40
CA SER A 132 -0.70 18.36 11.47
C SER A 132 -0.99 19.71 10.83
N GLY A 133 -2.09 19.84 10.07
CA GLY A 133 -2.50 21.09 9.44
C GLY A 133 -1.55 21.61 8.34
N SER A 134 -0.48 20.87 8.04
CA SER A 134 0.48 21.25 7.02
C SER A 134 -0.18 21.34 5.65
N ARG A 135 -0.21 22.54 5.09
CA ARG A 135 -0.80 22.86 3.79
C ARG A 135 0.17 23.59 2.88
N THR A 136 1.45 23.30 3.05
CA THR A 136 2.44 23.86 2.12
C THR A 136 2.16 23.30 0.72
N PRO A 137 1.75 24.12 -0.24
CA PRO A 137 1.46 23.65 -1.59
C PRO A 137 2.66 22.90 -2.17
N GLY A 138 2.41 21.68 -2.70
CA GLY A 138 3.45 20.87 -3.30
C GLY A 138 4.34 20.07 -2.32
N SER A 139 4.15 20.18 -1.00
CA SER A 139 4.89 19.37 -0.04
C SER A 139 4.22 18.01 0.14
N MET A 140 4.76 16.99 -0.52
CA MET A 140 4.35 15.61 -0.27
C MET A 140 5.04 15.05 0.97
N PRO A 141 4.33 14.28 1.82
CA PRO A 141 4.97 13.56 2.91
C PRO A 141 6.06 12.62 2.38
N TRP A 142 7.17 12.49 3.11
CA TRP A 142 8.30 11.65 2.69
C TRP A 142 7.94 10.16 2.47
N TRP A 143 6.85 9.70 3.08
CA TRP A 143 6.36 8.31 2.95
C TRP A 143 5.37 8.14 1.79
N SER A 144 4.95 9.20 1.13
CA SER A 144 4.04 9.13 -0.02
C SER A 144 4.81 8.91 -1.32
N PRO A 145 4.18 8.31 -2.34
CA PRO A 145 4.79 8.21 -3.66
C PRO A 145 4.98 9.61 -4.27
N PRO A 146 6.05 9.82 -5.07
CA PRO A 146 6.31 11.12 -5.72
C PRO A 146 5.22 11.54 -6.72
N GLN A 147 4.42 10.61 -7.20
CA GLN A 147 3.25 10.84 -8.04
C GLN A 147 2.03 10.22 -7.38
N VAL A 148 0.92 10.93 -7.39
CA VAL A 148 -0.36 10.43 -6.85
C VAL A 148 -0.74 9.13 -7.54
N LEU A 149 -1.08 8.12 -6.75
CA LEU A 149 -1.61 6.84 -7.22
C LEU A 149 -3.13 6.92 -7.25
N ASP A 150 -3.74 6.39 -8.28
CA ASP A 150 -5.18 6.15 -8.28
C ASP A 150 -5.56 4.97 -7.37
N ALA A 151 -6.84 4.78 -7.11
CA ALA A 151 -7.32 3.72 -6.23
C ALA A 151 -6.94 2.31 -6.73
N ARG A 152 -6.90 2.11 -8.05
CA ARG A 152 -6.51 0.84 -8.65
C ARG A 152 -5.03 0.55 -8.43
N ALA A 153 -4.15 1.48 -8.77
CA ALA A 153 -2.71 1.33 -8.57
C ALA A 153 -2.36 1.11 -7.10
N ALA A 154 -3.00 1.86 -6.19
CA ALA A 154 -2.82 1.68 -4.74
C ALA A 154 -3.25 0.28 -4.28
N THR A 155 -4.39 -0.22 -4.77
CA THR A 155 -4.87 -1.57 -4.46
C THR A 155 -3.90 -2.65 -4.99
N VAL A 156 -3.47 -2.52 -6.24
CA VAL A 156 -2.53 -3.45 -6.87
C VAL A 156 -1.21 -3.46 -6.11
N LEU A 157 -0.62 -2.30 -5.84
CA LEU A 157 0.63 -2.20 -5.08
C LEU A 157 0.51 -2.82 -3.70
N SER A 158 -0.59 -2.57 -3.00
CA SER A 158 -0.87 -3.15 -1.68
C SER A 158 -0.88 -4.68 -1.72
N LEU A 159 -1.53 -5.29 -2.70
CA LEU A 159 -1.56 -6.74 -2.87
C LEU A 159 -0.19 -7.29 -3.26
N LEU A 160 0.54 -6.61 -4.16
CA LEU A 160 1.91 -7.01 -4.53
C LEU A 160 2.86 -6.96 -3.33
N CYS A 161 2.67 -6.02 -2.40
CA CYS A 161 3.42 -5.95 -1.15
C CYS A 161 3.19 -7.17 -0.25
N VAL A 162 1.95 -7.67 -0.17
CA VAL A 162 1.66 -8.93 0.56
C VAL A 162 2.41 -10.09 -0.07
N LEU A 163 2.38 -10.19 -1.41
CA LEU A 163 3.10 -11.25 -2.14
C LEU A 163 4.62 -11.09 -2.01
N GLY A 164 5.12 -9.85 -1.95
CA GLY A 164 6.53 -9.56 -1.67
C GLY A 164 6.96 -10.06 -0.30
N ALA A 165 6.17 -9.79 0.75
CA ALA A 165 6.42 -10.29 2.10
C ALA A 165 6.40 -11.83 2.14
N PHE A 166 5.42 -12.47 1.51
CA PHE A 166 5.34 -13.92 1.38
C PHE A 166 6.57 -14.50 0.67
N GLY A 167 6.97 -13.92 -0.47
CA GLY A 167 8.16 -14.34 -1.21
C GLY A 167 9.45 -14.17 -0.40
N GLY A 168 9.56 -13.08 0.37
CA GLY A 168 10.69 -12.83 1.28
C GLY A 168 10.78 -13.86 2.40
N TYR A 169 9.64 -14.23 3.00
CA TYR A 169 9.55 -15.29 4.00
C TYR A 169 10.04 -16.63 3.44
N LEU A 170 9.44 -17.12 2.36
CA LEU A 170 9.81 -18.40 1.74
C LEU A 170 11.24 -18.40 1.20
N GLY A 171 11.68 -17.27 0.64
CA GLY A 171 13.04 -17.14 0.12
C GLY A 171 14.14 -17.22 1.17
N THR A 172 13.82 -16.94 2.42
CA THR A 172 14.77 -16.95 3.56
C THR A 172 14.70 -18.26 4.34
N LEU A 173 13.57 -18.96 4.29
CA LEU A 173 13.22 -20.07 5.17
C LEU A 173 14.30 -21.15 5.27
N ILE A 174 14.77 -21.70 4.14
CA ILE A 174 15.75 -22.80 4.15
C ILE A 174 17.10 -22.37 4.74
N THR A 175 17.55 -21.15 4.45
CA THR A 175 18.83 -20.65 4.97
C THR A 175 18.81 -20.48 6.48
N GLN A 176 17.66 -20.22 7.06
CA GLN A 176 17.48 -20.06 8.49
C GLN A 176 17.25 -21.39 9.22
N THR A 177 16.62 -22.37 8.56
CA THR A 177 16.21 -23.64 9.20
C THR A 177 17.18 -24.78 8.96
N ILE A 178 18.13 -24.65 8.01
CA ILE A 178 19.01 -25.75 7.60
C ILE A 178 19.83 -26.33 8.74
N THR A 179 20.31 -25.52 9.68
CA THR A 179 21.10 -25.99 10.82
C THR A 179 20.27 -26.85 11.76
N TYR A 180 19.00 -26.51 11.98
CA TYR A 180 18.07 -27.29 12.79
C TYR A 180 17.75 -28.63 12.12
N ALA A 181 17.47 -28.61 10.81
CA ALA A 181 17.23 -29.80 10.03
C ALA A 181 18.45 -30.72 9.99
N ALA A 182 19.67 -30.18 9.85
CA ALA A 182 20.89 -30.91 9.84
C ALA A 182 21.18 -31.62 11.18
N ARG A 183 20.90 -30.97 12.30
CA ARG A 183 21.01 -31.60 13.63
C ARG A 183 20.04 -32.77 13.78
N GLN A 184 18.79 -32.61 13.32
CA GLN A 184 17.78 -33.67 13.40
C GLN A 184 18.11 -34.87 12.51
N PHE A 185 18.71 -34.63 11.34
CA PHE A 185 19.03 -35.68 10.36
C PHE A 185 20.46 -36.19 10.44
N ASP A 186 21.22 -35.73 11.44
CA ASP A 186 22.66 -36.06 11.64
C ASP A 186 23.49 -35.82 10.37
N ALA A 187 23.19 -34.69 9.68
CA ALA A 187 23.80 -34.33 8.41
C ALA A 187 25.06 -33.51 8.57
N SER A 188 26.08 -33.83 7.77
CA SER A 188 27.35 -33.14 7.77
C SER A 188 27.25 -31.69 7.24
N THR A 189 28.28 -30.89 7.49
CA THR A 189 28.38 -29.53 6.90
C THR A 189 28.51 -29.59 5.37
N THR A 190 29.05 -30.67 4.81
CA THR A 190 29.11 -30.90 3.37
C THR A 190 27.70 -31.10 2.79
N ASP A 191 26.83 -31.88 3.47
CA ASP A 191 25.45 -32.10 3.04
C ASP A 191 24.65 -30.80 3.07
N GLN A 192 24.84 -29.97 4.09
CA GLN A 192 24.22 -28.63 4.18
C GLN A 192 24.68 -27.75 3.02
N GLY A 193 25.95 -27.70 2.71
CA GLY A 193 26.54 -26.96 1.59
C GLY A 193 25.97 -27.43 0.24
N THR A 194 25.90 -28.76 0.05
CA THR A 194 25.34 -29.37 -1.16
C THR A 194 23.84 -29.01 -1.36
N LEU A 195 23.07 -29.09 -0.27
CA LEU A 195 21.66 -28.69 -0.28
C LEU A 195 21.52 -27.21 -0.66
N LEU A 196 22.26 -26.31 -0.02
CA LEU A 196 22.19 -24.88 -0.35
C LEU A 196 22.64 -24.59 -1.79
N ALA A 197 23.63 -25.33 -2.31
CA ALA A 197 24.03 -25.22 -3.70
C ALA A 197 22.92 -25.68 -4.65
N SER A 198 22.24 -26.80 -4.36
CA SER A 198 21.12 -27.29 -5.17
C SER A 198 19.97 -26.30 -5.22
N VAL A 199 19.64 -25.64 -4.12
CA VAL A 199 18.60 -24.59 -4.04
C VAL A 199 18.94 -23.42 -4.98
N ARG A 200 20.22 -23.11 -5.18
CA ARG A 200 20.65 -22.06 -6.15
C ARG A 200 20.36 -22.44 -7.60
N ILE A 201 20.36 -23.73 -7.94
CA ILE A 201 19.96 -24.21 -9.28
C ILE A 201 18.50 -23.89 -9.54
N GLY A 202 17.64 -23.90 -8.53
CA GLY A 202 16.23 -23.49 -8.62
C GLY A 202 16.06 -22.09 -9.22
N VAL A 203 16.98 -21.17 -8.98
CA VAL A 203 16.95 -19.83 -9.58
C VAL A 203 17.11 -19.89 -11.11
N LEU A 204 17.93 -20.78 -11.64
CA LEU A 204 18.06 -20.97 -13.09
C LEU A 204 16.77 -21.52 -13.72
N VAL A 205 16.11 -22.44 -13.02
CA VAL A 205 14.82 -23.00 -13.46
C VAL A 205 13.74 -21.90 -13.52
N SER A 206 13.80 -20.89 -12.67
CA SER A 206 12.83 -19.80 -12.68
C SER A 206 12.81 -19.02 -14.00
N LEU A 207 13.94 -18.88 -14.70
CA LEU A 207 14.01 -18.19 -15.99
C LEU A 207 13.16 -18.88 -17.05
N LEU A 208 13.12 -20.23 -17.04
CA LEU A 208 12.27 -21.00 -17.95
C LEU A 208 10.78 -20.78 -17.63
N VAL A 209 10.42 -20.72 -16.36
CA VAL A 209 9.03 -20.51 -15.95
C VAL A 209 8.56 -19.10 -16.27
N VAL A 210 9.42 -18.08 -16.12
CA VAL A 210 9.10 -16.70 -16.47
C VAL A 210 8.85 -16.57 -17.97
N SER A 211 9.60 -17.25 -18.83
CA SER A 211 9.36 -17.24 -20.28
C SER A 211 7.99 -17.82 -20.68
N VAL A 212 7.43 -18.71 -19.85
CA VAL A 212 6.07 -19.23 -20.03
C VAL A 212 5.01 -18.20 -19.60
N ALA A 213 5.33 -17.31 -18.66
CA ALA A 213 4.40 -16.29 -18.18
C ALA A 213 4.01 -15.31 -19.29
N ASP A 214 4.92 -14.98 -20.20
CA ASP A 214 4.65 -14.11 -21.34
C ASP A 214 3.68 -14.76 -22.35
N ARG A 215 3.61 -16.08 -22.39
CA ARG A 215 2.73 -16.83 -23.32
C ARG A 215 1.37 -17.18 -22.72
N ARG A 216 1.32 -17.51 -21.43
CA ARG A 216 0.09 -17.97 -20.72
C ARG A 216 -0.61 -16.89 -19.91
N GLY A 217 -0.04 -15.71 -19.83
CA GLY A 217 -0.56 -14.60 -19.04
C GLY A 217 0.04 -14.59 -17.61
N ARG A 218 0.57 -13.44 -17.23
CA ARG A 218 1.34 -13.23 -15.99
C ARG A 218 0.54 -13.54 -14.73
N ARG A 219 -0.75 -13.18 -14.71
CA ARG A 219 -1.63 -13.44 -13.55
C ARG A 219 -1.77 -14.93 -13.25
N ALA A 220 -2.00 -15.75 -14.27
CA ALA A 220 -2.18 -17.19 -14.09
C ALA A 220 -0.89 -17.85 -13.57
N VAL A 221 0.26 -17.48 -14.16
CA VAL A 221 1.56 -18.01 -13.73
C VAL A 221 1.93 -17.52 -12.32
N LEU A 222 1.63 -16.26 -11.99
CA LEU A 222 1.85 -15.72 -10.65
C LEU A 222 1.05 -16.50 -9.60
N LEU A 223 -0.25 -16.71 -9.82
CA LEU A 223 -1.09 -17.47 -8.90
C LEU A 223 -0.62 -18.91 -8.77
N ALA A 224 -0.29 -19.57 -9.89
CA ALA A 224 0.24 -20.94 -9.86
C ALA A 224 1.58 -21.02 -9.11
N ALA A 225 2.46 -20.03 -9.28
CA ALA A 225 3.75 -19.97 -8.59
C ALA A 225 3.59 -19.74 -7.08
N ILE A 226 2.65 -18.90 -6.66
CA ILE A 226 2.37 -18.64 -5.23
C ILE A 226 1.82 -19.91 -4.58
N VAL A 227 0.75 -20.49 -5.14
CA VAL A 227 0.14 -21.71 -4.60
C VAL A 227 1.13 -22.87 -4.63
N GLY A 228 1.84 -23.04 -5.75
CA GLY A 228 2.84 -24.08 -5.90
C GLY A 228 3.99 -23.94 -4.90
N SER A 229 4.51 -22.73 -4.69
CA SER A 229 5.60 -22.51 -3.71
C SER A 229 5.12 -22.76 -2.28
N ALA A 230 3.89 -22.37 -1.92
CA ALA A 230 3.31 -22.64 -0.61
C ALA A 230 3.17 -24.15 -0.36
N VAL A 231 2.55 -24.87 -1.30
CA VAL A 231 2.32 -26.32 -1.20
C VAL A 231 3.65 -27.09 -1.11
N ILE A 232 4.60 -26.77 -2.00
CA ILE A 232 5.91 -27.43 -2.02
C ILE A 232 6.69 -27.13 -0.73
N THR A 233 6.60 -25.92 -0.20
CA THR A 233 7.22 -25.58 1.08
C THR A 233 6.58 -26.36 2.21
N ALA A 234 5.25 -26.46 2.28
CA ALA A 234 4.54 -27.24 3.28
C ALA A 234 4.91 -28.74 3.21
N LEU A 235 5.14 -29.30 2.00
CA LEU A 235 5.70 -30.65 1.84
C LEU A 235 7.11 -30.79 2.41
N GLY A 236 7.88 -29.70 2.48
CA GLY A 236 9.15 -29.65 3.15
C GLY A 236 9.06 -29.88 4.67
N ALA A 237 7.93 -29.51 5.31
CA ALA A 237 7.67 -29.80 6.72
C ALA A 237 7.62 -31.32 7.01
N LEU A 238 7.21 -32.13 6.00
CA LEU A 238 7.11 -33.59 6.10
C LEU A 238 8.42 -34.31 5.73
N ALA A 239 9.52 -33.58 5.57
CA ALA A 239 10.80 -34.14 5.11
C ALA A 239 11.27 -35.30 6.02
N PRO A 240 11.50 -36.50 5.45
CA PRO A 240 12.09 -37.62 6.19
C PRO A 240 13.62 -37.53 6.26
N GLY A 241 14.25 -36.63 5.49
CA GLY A 241 15.68 -36.45 5.44
C GLY A 241 16.11 -35.27 4.55
N MET A 242 17.43 -35.01 4.52
CA MET A 242 18.02 -33.85 3.83
C MET A 242 17.74 -33.82 2.32
N VAL A 243 17.75 -34.98 1.66
CA VAL A 243 17.51 -35.05 0.19
C VAL A 243 16.10 -34.58 -0.17
N TRP A 244 15.10 -35.05 0.58
CA TRP A 244 13.72 -34.59 0.40
C TRP A 244 13.58 -33.08 0.64
N LEU A 245 14.15 -32.62 1.74
CA LEU A 245 14.16 -31.20 2.09
C LEU A 245 14.83 -30.37 0.98
N GLY A 246 16.00 -30.79 0.51
CA GLY A 246 16.72 -30.12 -0.56
C GLY A 246 15.93 -30.06 -1.87
N THR A 247 15.28 -31.17 -2.23
CA THR A 247 14.47 -31.25 -3.47
C THR A 247 13.25 -30.31 -3.38
N THR A 248 12.48 -30.38 -2.31
CA THR A 248 11.30 -29.51 -2.14
C THR A 248 11.72 -28.05 -2.09
N GLN A 249 12.80 -27.70 -1.40
CA GLN A 249 13.27 -26.31 -1.30
C GLN A 249 13.86 -25.78 -2.62
N THR A 250 14.44 -26.65 -3.45
CA THR A 250 14.90 -26.25 -4.79
C THR A 250 13.72 -25.84 -5.68
N PHE A 251 12.64 -26.61 -5.71
CA PHE A 251 11.43 -26.27 -6.46
C PHE A 251 10.70 -25.06 -5.87
N SER A 252 10.57 -25.00 -4.55
CA SER A 252 10.00 -23.82 -3.87
C SER A 252 10.79 -22.55 -4.21
N ARG A 253 12.13 -22.62 -4.22
CA ARG A 253 13.00 -21.50 -4.60
C ARG A 253 12.79 -21.06 -6.05
N ALA A 254 12.63 -22.00 -6.97
CA ALA A 254 12.34 -21.67 -8.36
C ALA A 254 11.03 -20.87 -8.46
N LEU A 255 9.96 -21.32 -7.81
CA LEU A 255 8.67 -20.66 -7.86
C LEU A 255 8.64 -19.31 -7.12
N THR A 256 9.26 -19.20 -5.96
CA THR A 256 9.36 -17.92 -5.23
C THR A 256 10.17 -16.88 -6.01
N THR A 257 11.19 -17.31 -6.76
CA THR A 257 11.93 -16.41 -7.66
C THR A 257 11.04 -15.93 -8.81
N VAL A 258 10.22 -16.81 -9.39
CA VAL A 258 9.20 -16.41 -10.39
C VAL A 258 8.24 -15.38 -9.81
N VAL A 259 7.72 -15.59 -8.59
CA VAL A 259 6.86 -14.62 -7.90
C VAL A 259 7.58 -13.27 -7.79
N ALA A 260 8.81 -13.24 -7.28
CA ALA A 260 9.57 -11.99 -7.10
C ALA A 260 9.78 -11.23 -8.42
N LEU A 261 10.08 -11.93 -9.52
CA LEU A 261 10.24 -11.31 -10.84
C LEU A 261 8.91 -10.77 -11.38
N LEU A 262 7.84 -11.56 -11.28
CA LEU A 262 6.53 -11.15 -11.80
C LEU A 262 5.92 -9.98 -11.04
N ILE A 263 6.02 -9.94 -9.70
CA ILE A 263 5.53 -8.80 -8.93
C ILE A 263 6.27 -7.51 -9.29
N GLY A 264 7.60 -7.59 -9.53
CA GLY A 264 8.39 -6.46 -9.98
C GLY A 264 7.94 -5.94 -11.35
N ILE A 265 7.71 -6.84 -12.30
CA ILE A 265 7.24 -6.49 -13.66
C ILE A 265 5.85 -5.85 -13.58
N ILE A 266 4.90 -6.46 -12.87
CA ILE A 266 3.54 -5.95 -12.72
C ILE A 266 3.56 -4.57 -12.04
N ALA A 267 4.41 -4.37 -11.02
CA ALA A 267 4.54 -3.07 -10.37
C ALA A 267 5.02 -1.98 -11.34
N ILE A 268 5.96 -2.28 -12.23
CA ILE A 268 6.44 -1.31 -13.22
C ILE A 268 5.37 -0.99 -14.26
N GLU A 269 4.54 -1.96 -14.63
CA GLU A 269 3.49 -1.80 -15.66
C GLU A 269 2.25 -1.07 -15.13
N GLU A 270 1.81 -1.39 -13.92
CA GLU A 270 0.58 -0.84 -13.33
C GLU A 270 0.81 0.53 -12.65
N MET A 271 2.06 0.90 -12.36
CA MET A 271 2.36 2.17 -11.70
C MET A 271 2.63 3.30 -12.69
N PRO A 272 2.15 4.52 -12.40
CA PRO A 272 2.51 5.71 -13.17
C PRO A 272 4.03 5.92 -13.14
N SER A 273 4.56 6.53 -14.20
CA SER A 273 6.01 6.64 -14.44
C SER A 273 6.79 7.24 -13.27
N GLY A 274 6.26 8.25 -12.60
CA GLY A 274 6.89 8.90 -11.45
C GLY A 274 6.86 8.08 -10.15
N ALA A 275 6.01 7.04 -10.06
CA ALA A 275 5.88 6.20 -8.87
C ALA A 275 6.54 4.81 -9.00
N ARG A 276 7.10 4.46 -10.16
CA ARG A 276 7.69 3.12 -10.40
C ARG A 276 8.83 2.78 -9.47
N ALA A 277 9.78 3.70 -9.30
CA ALA A 277 10.91 3.50 -8.41
C ALA A 277 10.46 3.35 -6.95
N PHE A 278 9.48 4.16 -6.52
CA PHE A 278 8.86 4.04 -5.20
C PHE A 278 8.23 2.66 -5.01
N ALA A 279 7.43 2.18 -5.96
CA ALA A 279 6.79 0.88 -5.88
C ALA A 279 7.80 -0.28 -5.74
N VAL A 280 8.86 -0.28 -6.56
CA VAL A 280 9.92 -1.29 -6.46
C VAL A 280 10.62 -1.24 -5.10
N SER A 281 10.88 -0.04 -4.57
CA SER A 281 11.50 0.13 -3.25
C SER A 281 10.60 -0.40 -2.12
N VAL A 282 9.29 -0.11 -2.18
CA VAL A 282 8.32 -0.62 -1.20
C VAL A 282 8.20 -2.15 -1.29
N LEU A 283 8.23 -2.74 -2.49
CA LEU A 283 8.25 -4.20 -2.66
C LEU A 283 9.49 -4.83 -2.04
N ALA A 284 10.68 -4.23 -2.23
CA ALA A 284 11.91 -4.72 -1.62
C ALA A 284 11.83 -4.64 -0.07
N MET A 285 11.26 -3.56 0.46
CA MET A 285 11.06 -3.39 1.89
C MET A 285 10.10 -4.42 2.47
N THR A 286 8.98 -4.71 1.78
CA THR A 286 8.03 -5.73 2.24
C THR A 286 8.61 -7.14 2.14
N ALA A 287 9.44 -7.44 1.14
CA ALA A 287 10.19 -8.70 1.07
C ALA A 287 11.16 -8.84 2.25
N ALA A 288 11.85 -7.77 2.63
CA ALA A 288 12.71 -7.75 3.81
C ALA A 288 11.91 -7.96 5.11
N LEU A 289 10.70 -7.38 5.23
CA LEU A 289 9.80 -7.65 6.35
C LEU A 289 9.39 -9.12 6.42
N GLY A 290 9.09 -9.74 5.28
CA GLY A 290 8.81 -11.18 5.20
C GLY A 290 9.99 -12.04 5.66
N ALA A 291 11.20 -11.70 5.23
CA ALA A 291 12.43 -12.35 5.70
C ALA A 291 12.62 -12.19 7.22
N GLY A 292 12.35 -10.99 7.75
CA GLY A 292 12.37 -10.71 9.20
C GLY A 292 11.35 -11.55 9.97
N ALA A 293 10.14 -11.71 9.44
CA ALA A 293 9.09 -12.56 10.01
C ALA A 293 9.53 -14.03 10.06
N CYS A 294 10.23 -14.52 9.02
CA CYS A 294 10.83 -15.86 9.02
C CYS A 294 11.84 -16.03 10.16
N VAL A 295 12.73 -15.06 10.35
CA VAL A 295 13.71 -15.09 11.46
C VAL A 295 13.02 -15.05 12.82
N ALA A 296 12.00 -14.20 12.98
CA ALA A 296 11.23 -14.13 14.23
C ALA A 296 10.53 -15.45 14.56
N ASN A 297 10.07 -16.18 13.55
CA ASN A 297 9.42 -17.49 13.75
C ASN A 297 10.40 -18.57 14.28
N LEU A 298 11.72 -18.37 14.10
CA LEU A 298 12.73 -19.29 14.63
C LEU A 298 12.89 -19.23 16.17
N LEU A 299 12.32 -18.23 16.83
CA LEU A 299 12.29 -18.19 18.31
C LEU A 299 11.62 -19.45 18.90
N TYR A 300 10.78 -20.12 18.11
CA TYR A 300 10.15 -21.38 18.50
C TYR A 300 10.93 -22.62 18.09
N ALA A 301 11.96 -22.50 17.24
CA ALA A 301 12.69 -23.65 16.69
C ALA A 301 13.55 -24.37 17.75
N ASP A 302 13.95 -23.68 18.81
CA ASP A 302 14.74 -24.24 19.93
C ASP A 302 13.87 -24.90 21.02
N VAL A 303 12.53 -24.82 20.93
CA VAL A 303 11.63 -25.35 21.97
C VAL A 303 11.59 -26.88 21.98
N ALA A 304 11.69 -27.52 20.81
CA ALA A 304 11.69 -28.98 20.69
C ALA A 304 12.39 -29.44 19.41
N GLU A 305 12.88 -30.69 19.42
CA GLU A 305 13.39 -31.33 18.20
C GLU A 305 12.29 -31.37 17.12
N GLY A 306 12.61 -30.82 15.94
CA GLY A 306 11.63 -30.74 14.83
C GLY A 306 10.70 -29.54 14.86
N ALA A 307 10.74 -28.65 15.87
CA ALA A 307 9.91 -27.44 15.92
C ALA A 307 10.17 -26.49 14.74
N TRP A 308 11.35 -26.55 14.11
CA TRP A 308 11.65 -25.80 12.89
C TRP A 308 10.66 -26.07 11.74
N ARG A 309 9.98 -27.22 11.74
CA ARG A 309 8.98 -27.61 10.74
C ARG A 309 7.74 -26.71 10.76
N VAL A 310 7.43 -26.10 11.91
CA VAL A 310 6.31 -25.16 12.06
C VAL A 310 6.50 -23.94 11.15
N ALA A 311 7.75 -23.54 10.89
CA ALA A 311 8.02 -22.43 9.99
C ALA A 311 7.66 -22.71 8.52
N TYR A 312 7.39 -23.98 8.15
CA TYR A 312 7.04 -24.41 6.80
C TYR A 312 5.51 -24.51 6.56
N VAL A 313 4.70 -24.37 7.61
CA VAL A 313 3.24 -24.44 7.58
C VAL A 313 2.61 -23.08 7.90
#